data_2e9be92c88bfcd4b9d0b80270ea809b7
#
_entry.id   2e9be92c88bfcd4b9d0b80270ea809b7
#
_cell.length_a   1.000
_cell.length_b   1.000
_cell.length_c   1.000
_cell.angle_alpha   90.00
_cell.angle_beta   90.00
_cell.angle_gamma   90.00
#
_symmetry.space_group_name_H-M   'P 1'
#
loop_
_entity.id
_entity.type
_entity.pdbx_description
1 polymer ?
#
loop_
_entity_poly.entity_id
_entity_poly.type
_entity_poly.pdbx_seq_one_letter_code
_entity_poly.pdbx_strand_id
1 'polypeptide(L)'
;MHSVLQKNVERKMSSTEKKETNILLALLAYEIFDQAMNIDASTVDWSAVLAEAQCHKVTALMYPAIRSMDGVPEAVFNKVCGTAIAVATASEAMLKEQRRILDLLEAHQIPCAVLKGTSVAYLYPHPELRTIGDIDILVDEENLDEACKALQADGFAPSYTAEKHLCLQKGAVWVEMHRMVSVFPESEKGRFTKQTMADALHHIQTAEIDSVRFPMLSGAYQIIALLAHMEQHLATSGIGLRQVCDWVVTVDALRDCFDGETLALLERCGLLQFAKIMTRLCEKYLGLPPCSWTADASDALVDAMLSDVLEGGNFQAQYAKRPLADVLTDAYDVAGKGKTSLFRNYIRYLKKYLRQNEPWAKSRLWLPVFGVFLPVRWGVRVLLGKRKQINLVHAVGTAREREKLLREMKLYQ
;
A
#
# COMPACT_ATOMS: atom_id res chain seq x y z
N MET A 1 24.83 3.48 -33.07
CA MET A 1 23.65 2.73 -32.56
C MET A 1 23.39 2.92 -31.07
N HIS A 2 24.26 3.57 -30.27
CA HIS A 2 24.03 3.82 -28.83
C HIS A 2 23.16 5.05 -28.52
N SER A 3 23.04 6.02 -29.46
CA SER A 3 22.32 7.29 -29.21
C SER A 3 20.79 7.27 -29.52
N VAL A 4 20.33 6.27 -30.25
CA VAL A 4 18.91 6.15 -30.64
C VAL A 4 18.07 5.35 -29.59
N LEU A 5 18.73 4.50 -28.80
CA LEU A 5 18.05 3.72 -27.75
C LEU A 5 17.82 4.49 -26.43
N GLN A 6 18.54 5.59 -26.22
CA GLN A 6 18.34 6.43 -25.02
C GLN A 6 17.16 7.39 -25.11
N LYS A 7 16.59 7.64 -26.28
CA LYS A 7 15.53 8.64 -26.48
C LYS A 7 14.08 8.11 -26.35
N ASN A 8 13.85 6.82 -26.15
CA ASN A 8 12.49 6.23 -26.22
C ASN A 8 11.98 5.56 -24.93
N VAL A 9 12.59 5.77 -23.76
CA VAL A 9 12.23 5.03 -22.53
C VAL A 9 11.60 5.92 -21.44
N GLU A 10 11.67 7.23 -21.56
CA GLU A 10 10.97 8.11 -20.63
C GLU A 10 9.54 8.37 -21.17
N ARG A 11 8.51 7.69 -20.64
CA ARG A 11 7.19 8.29 -20.65
C ARG A 11 7.22 9.47 -19.68
N LYS A 12 7.67 10.63 -20.16
CA LYS A 12 7.40 11.88 -19.46
C LYS A 12 5.89 12.02 -19.43
N MET A 13 5.31 12.02 -18.22
CA MET A 13 3.93 12.47 -18.05
C MET A 13 3.73 13.70 -18.92
N SER A 14 2.60 13.82 -19.60
CA SER A 14 2.27 15.03 -20.33
C SER A 14 2.28 16.23 -19.37
N SER A 15 2.48 17.42 -19.87
CA SER A 15 2.45 18.64 -19.03
C SER A 15 1.12 18.74 -18.27
N THR A 16 0.02 18.30 -18.86
CA THR A 16 -1.32 18.24 -18.26
C THR A 16 -1.38 17.20 -17.13
N GLU A 17 -0.97 15.94 -17.37
CA GLU A 17 -0.96 14.90 -16.30
C GLU A 17 -0.11 15.31 -15.10
N LYS A 18 1.01 16.01 -15.30
CA LYS A 18 1.81 16.55 -14.20
C LYS A 18 1.07 17.67 -13.42
N LYS A 19 0.31 18.50 -14.11
CA LYS A 19 -0.46 19.56 -13.49
C LYS A 19 -1.54 18.99 -12.58
N GLU A 20 -2.36 18.06 -13.07
CA GLU A 20 -3.46 17.45 -12.32
C GLU A 20 -2.95 16.60 -11.14
N THR A 21 -1.83 15.89 -11.30
CA THR A 21 -1.16 15.20 -10.20
C THR A 21 -0.72 16.17 -9.11
N ASN A 22 -0.08 17.29 -9.48
CA ASN A 22 0.35 18.29 -8.51
C ASN A 22 -0.84 18.92 -7.77
N ILE A 23 -1.97 19.12 -8.46
CA ILE A 23 -3.21 19.59 -7.84
C ILE A 23 -3.72 18.58 -6.82
N LEU A 24 -3.79 17.29 -7.19
CA LEU A 24 -4.21 16.24 -6.24
C LEU A 24 -3.30 16.21 -5.01
N LEU A 25 -1.98 16.27 -5.20
CA LEU A 25 -1.02 16.27 -4.09
C LEU A 25 -1.19 17.52 -3.19
N ALA A 26 -1.47 18.70 -3.77
CA ALA A 26 -1.74 19.90 -3.00
C ALA A 26 -3.05 19.81 -2.19
N LEU A 27 -4.10 19.20 -2.75
CA LEU A 27 -5.35 18.96 -2.03
C LEU A 27 -5.15 18.00 -0.83
N LEU A 28 -4.29 16.99 -0.99
CA LEU A 28 -3.92 16.06 0.09
C LEU A 28 -3.02 16.72 1.15
N ALA A 29 -2.10 17.58 0.73
CA ALA A 29 -1.26 18.37 1.64
C ALA A 29 -2.08 19.36 2.49
N TYR A 30 -3.13 19.94 1.91
CA TYR A 30 -4.09 20.77 2.66
C TYR A 30 -4.80 19.95 3.74
N GLU A 31 -5.31 18.77 3.40
CA GLU A 31 -5.97 17.88 4.38
C GLU A 31 -5.06 17.51 5.55
N ILE A 32 -3.78 17.20 5.26
CA ILE A 32 -2.86 16.68 6.27
C ILE A 32 -2.22 17.78 7.11
N PHE A 33 -1.87 18.93 6.50
CA PHE A 33 -1.06 19.97 7.12
C PHE A 33 -1.70 21.39 7.09
N ASP A 34 -2.94 21.51 6.66
CA ASP A 34 -3.60 22.82 6.41
C ASP A 34 -2.73 23.74 5.53
N GLN A 35 -1.98 23.14 4.59
CA GLN A 35 -1.05 23.88 3.74
C GLN A 35 -1.79 24.74 2.74
N ALA A 36 -1.53 26.05 2.74
CA ALA A 36 -2.17 26.99 1.83
C ALA A 36 -2.06 26.56 0.36
N MET A 37 -3.18 26.59 -0.35
CA MET A 37 -3.28 26.25 -1.76
C MET A 37 -3.43 27.52 -2.61
N ASN A 38 -2.71 27.56 -3.74
CA ASN A 38 -2.90 28.58 -4.76
C ASN A 38 -3.33 27.89 -6.06
N ILE A 39 -4.60 27.46 -6.11
CA ILE A 39 -5.18 26.71 -7.23
C ILE A 39 -6.36 27.53 -7.79
N ASP A 40 -6.27 27.90 -9.06
CA ASP A 40 -7.42 28.44 -9.79
C ASP A 40 -8.30 27.27 -10.26
N ALA A 41 -9.41 27.05 -9.55
CA ALA A 41 -10.35 25.96 -9.79
C ALA A 41 -10.90 25.92 -11.23
N SER A 42 -10.98 27.09 -11.90
CA SER A 42 -11.49 27.20 -13.28
C SER A 42 -10.57 26.59 -14.34
N THR A 43 -9.27 26.43 -14.01
CA THR A 43 -8.23 25.92 -14.92
C THR A 43 -7.92 24.43 -14.73
N VAL A 44 -8.61 23.75 -13.81
CA VAL A 44 -8.36 22.35 -13.43
C VAL A 44 -9.18 21.39 -14.28
N ASP A 45 -8.54 20.34 -14.80
CA ASP A 45 -9.25 19.16 -15.30
C ASP A 45 -9.70 18.28 -14.11
N TRP A 46 -10.84 18.65 -13.53
CA TRP A 46 -11.43 17.92 -12.41
C TRP A 46 -11.76 16.46 -12.72
N SER A 47 -12.00 16.12 -13.99
CA SER A 47 -12.25 14.73 -14.40
C SER A 47 -11.00 13.88 -14.21
N ALA A 48 -9.85 14.40 -14.61
CA ALA A 48 -8.55 13.72 -14.43
C ALA A 48 -8.17 13.63 -12.95
N VAL A 49 -8.32 14.72 -12.18
CA VAL A 49 -8.04 14.73 -10.72
C VAL A 49 -8.92 13.72 -9.99
N LEU A 50 -10.23 13.68 -10.25
CA LEU A 50 -11.14 12.72 -9.62
C LEU A 50 -10.83 11.27 -10.01
N ALA A 51 -10.49 11.01 -11.28
CA ALA A 51 -10.12 9.67 -11.73
C ALA A 51 -8.87 9.16 -11.02
N GLU A 52 -7.84 10.01 -10.86
CA GLU A 52 -6.62 9.68 -10.14
C GLU A 52 -6.89 9.48 -8.63
N ALA A 53 -7.64 10.37 -8.00
CA ALA A 53 -8.02 10.26 -6.59
C ALA A 53 -8.83 8.97 -6.31
N GLN A 54 -9.73 8.56 -7.20
CA GLN A 54 -10.48 7.31 -7.09
C GLN A 54 -9.56 6.09 -7.24
N CYS A 55 -8.62 6.12 -8.20
CA CYS A 55 -7.62 5.06 -8.41
C CYS A 55 -6.81 4.81 -7.14
N HIS A 56 -6.47 5.86 -6.40
CA HIS A 56 -5.67 5.83 -5.19
C HIS A 56 -6.47 5.75 -3.88
N LYS A 57 -7.82 5.73 -3.94
CA LYS A 57 -8.71 5.69 -2.77
C LYS A 57 -8.53 6.88 -1.80
N VAL A 58 -8.24 8.07 -2.35
CA VAL A 58 -8.02 9.31 -1.59
C VAL A 58 -9.07 10.39 -1.87
N THR A 59 -10.15 10.07 -2.60
CA THR A 59 -11.18 11.06 -2.97
C THR A 59 -11.83 11.71 -1.74
N ALA A 60 -12.08 10.96 -0.66
CA ALA A 60 -12.68 11.51 0.56
C ALA A 60 -11.73 12.50 1.25
N LEU A 61 -10.41 12.24 1.24
CA LEU A 61 -9.39 13.13 1.80
C LEU A 61 -9.30 14.49 1.09
N MET A 62 -9.85 14.63 -0.12
CA MET A 62 -9.91 15.92 -0.81
C MET A 62 -11.00 16.84 -0.25
N TYR A 63 -11.95 16.32 0.54
CA TYR A 63 -13.16 17.06 0.93
C TYR A 63 -12.88 18.38 1.67
N PRO A 64 -12.01 18.44 2.69
CA PRO A 64 -11.72 19.68 3.39
C PRO A 64 -11.15 20.77 2.46
N ALA A 65 -10.22 20.39 1.57
CA ALA A 65 -9.66 21.29 0.59
C ALA A 65 -10.72 21.79 -0.41
N ILE A 66 -11.51 20.89 -1.00
CA ILE A 66 -12.57 21.22 -1.96
C ILE A 66 -13.65 22.11 -1.31
N ARG A 67 -13.96 21.90 -0.04
CA ARG A 67 -14.92 22.73 0.71
C ARG A 67 -14.41 24.15 0.94
N SER A 68 -13.10 24.35 1.07
CA SER A 68 -12.48 25.65 1.32
C SER A 68 -12.22 26.47 0.06
N MET A 69 -12.34 25.84 -1.14
CA MET A 69 -12.00 26.48 -2.42
C MET A 69 -13.22 27.15 -3.07
N ASP A 70 -13.03 28.36 -3.58
CA ASP A 70 -14.00 29.03 -4.45
C ASP A 70 -13.88 28.51 -5.90
N GLY A 71 -15.00 28.57 -6.63
CA GLY A 71 -15.02 28.27 -8.06
C GLY A 71 -14.95 26.80 -8.45
N VAL A 72 -15.01 25.88 -7.48
CA VAL A 72 -15.10 24.43 -7.76
C VAL A 72 -16.46 24.13 -8.40
N PRO A 73 -16.52 23.40 -9.54
CA PRO A 73 -17.79 23.02 -10.15
C PRO A 73 -18.67 22.24 -9.18
N GLU A 74 -19.97 22.56 -9.13
CA GLU A 74 -20.93 21.93 -8.23
C GLU A 74 -20.94 20.38 -8.35
N ALA A 75 -20.84 19.86 -9.56
CA ALA A 75 -20.77 18.41 -9.80
C ALA A 75 -19.54 17.75 -9.15
N VAL A 76 -18.40 18.46 -9.10
CA VAL A 76 -17.17 18.00 -8.44
C VAL A 76 -17.37 18.01 -6.92
N PHE A 77 -17.86 19.15 -6.39
CA PHE A 77 -18.17 19.28 -4.97
C PHE A 77 -19.11 18.17 -4.50
N ASN A 78 -20.23 17.98 -5.19
CA ASN A 78 -21.21 16.94 -4.85
C ASN A 78 -20.62 15.52 -4.91
N LYS A 79 -19.74 15.24 -5.88
CA LYS A 79 -19.07 13.95 -6.00
C LYS A 79 -18.12 13.70 -4.83
N VAL A 80 -17.29 14.68 -4.47
CA VAL A 80 -16.33 14.57 -3.37
C VAL A 80 -17.06 14.48 -2.03
N CYS A 81 -18.03 15.36 -1.80
CA CYS A 81 -18.87 15.38 -0.60
C CYS A 81 -19.61 14.04 -0.40
N GLY A 82 -20.29 13.55 -1.44
CA GLY A 82 -20.96 12.25 -1.38
C GLY A 82 -20.00 11.09 -1.10
N THR A 83 -18.78 11.15 -1.63
CA THR A 83 -17.74 10.15 -1.33
C THR A 83 -17.26 10.27 0.12
N ALA A 84 -17.06 11.49 0.63
CA ALA A 84 -16.64 11.73 2.01
C ALA A 84 -17.69 11.19 3.01
N ILE A 85 -18.97 11.49 2.78
CA ILE A 85 -20.08 10.96 3.61
C ILE A 85 -20.10 9.44 3.59
N ALA A 86 -19.98 8.82 2.41
CA ALA A 86 -19.99 7.36 2.28
C ALA A 86 -18.79 6.71 3.00
N VAL A 87 -17.60 7.31 2.90
CA VAL A 87 -16.40 6.82 3.58
C VAL A 87 -16.53 6.99 5.09
N ALA A 88 -16.97 8.15 5.57
CA ALA A 88 -17.17 8.41 7.01
C ALA A 88 -18.18 7.44 7.62
N THR A 89 -19.32 7.22 6.95
CA THR A 89 -20.33 6.25 7.41
C THR A 89 -19.77 4.82 7.48
N ALA A 90 -18.99 4.41 6.46
CA ALA A 90 -18.36 3.09 6.44
C ALA A 90 -17.28 2.97 7.53
N SER A 91 -16.46 4.02 7.73
CA SER A 91 -15.43 4.06 8.77
C SER A 91 -16.02 3.96 10.17
N GLU A 92 -17.13 4.65 10.45
CA GLU A 92 -17.84 4.55 11.72
C GLU A 92 -18.37 3.13 11.97
N ALA A 93 -18.97 2.50 10.95
CA ALA A 93 -19.45 1.12 11.05
C ALA A 93 -18.31 0.13 11.31
N MET A 94 -17.16 0.30 10.63
CA MET A 94 -15.96 -0.52 10.82
C MET A 94 -15.36 -0.34 12.22
N LEU A 95 -15.32 0.89 12.73
CA LEU A 95 -14.82 1.20 14.07
C LEU A 95 -15.68 0.56 15.17
N LYS A 96 -17.00 0.59 15.03
CA LYS A 96 -17.93 -0.09 15.93
C LYS A 96 -17.73 -1.61 15.93
N GLU A 97 -17.57 -2.19 14.75
CA GLU A 97 -17.35 -3.63 14.63
C GLU A 97 -15.96 -4.03 15.16
N GLN A 98 -14.92 -3.22 14.89
CA GLN A 98 -13.61 -3.43 15.50
C GLN A 98 -13.68 -3.43 17.03
N ARG A 99 -14.39 -2.47 17.64
CA ARG A 99 -14.57 -2.42 19.08
C ARG A 99 -15.21 -3.71 19.60
N ARG A 100 -16.27 -4.17 18.96
CA ARG A 100 -16.97 -5.40 19.33
C ARG A 100 -16.04 -6.64 19.25
N ILE A 101 -15.20 -6.70 18.21
CA ILE A 101 -14.22 -7.79 18.07
C ILE A 101 -13.16 -7.72 19.17
N LEU A 102 -12.66 -6.52 19.48
CA LEU A 102 -11.68 -6.34 20.56
C LEU A 102 -12.24 -6.72 21.92
N ASP A 103 -13.50 -6.35 22.23
CA ASP A 103 -14.19 -6.75 23.45
C ASP A 103 -14.35 -8.28 23.55
N LEU A 104 -14.61 -8.95 22.42
CA LEU A 104 -14.67 -10.40 22.34
C LEU A 104 -13.31 -11.05 22.63
N LEU A 105 -12.22 -10.53 22.02
CA LEU A 105 -10.87 -11.04 22.28
C LEU A 105 -10.43 -10.81 23.73
N GLU A 106 -10.78 -9.65 24.31
CA GLU A 106 -10.52 -9.34 25.72
C GLU A 106 -11.25 -10.31 26.65
N ALA A 107 -12.54 -10.63 26.37
CA ALA A 107 -13.30 -11.61 27.14
C ALA A 107 -12.69 -13.01 27.12
N HIS A 108 -11.99 -13.36 26.05
CA HIS A 108 -11.20 -14.60 25.92
C HIS A 108 -9.76 -14.47 26.41
N GLN A 109 -9.37 -13.32 26.98
CA GLN A 109 -8.03 -13.03 27.46
C GLN A 109 -6.94 -13.19 26.37
N ILE A 110 -7.27 -12.86 25.13
CA ILE A 110 -6.36 -12.95 23.98
C ILE A 110 -5.68 -11.59 23.77
N PRO A 111 -4.36 -11.47 24.01
CA PRO A 111 -3.61 -10.27 23.70
C PRO A 111 -3.65 -9.98 22.20
N CYS A 112 -3.89 -8.72 21.84
CA CYS A 112 -3.96 -8.34 20.43
C CYS A 112 -3.54 -6.89 20.19
N ALA A 113 -3.25 -6.56 18.94
CA ALA A 113 -3.04 -5.18 18.50
C ALA A 113 -3.67 -4.96 17.12
N VAL A 114 -4.29 -3.82 16.92
CA VAL A 114 -4.81 -3.39 15.61
C VAL A 114 -3.62 -2.96 14.76
N LEU A 115 -3.51 -3.57 13.59
CA LEU A 115 -2.55 -3.18 12.55
C LEU A 115 -3.23 -2.28 11.52
N LYS A 116 -2.46 -1.46 10.82
CA LYS A 116 -2.97 -0.68 9.68
C LYS A 116 -4.34 -0.02 9.95
N GLY A 117 -5.12 0.24 8.92
CA GLY A 117 -6.52 0.68 9.06
C GLY A 117 -6.68 1.81 10.08
N THR A 118 -7.33 1.51 11.17
CA THR A 118 -7.59 2.46 12.27
C THR A 118 -6.33 2.84 13.04
N SER A 119 -5.31 1.97 13.12
CA SER A 119 -4.02 2.30 13.78
C SER A 119 -3.18 3.35 13.03
N VAL A 120 -3.64 3.75 11.86
CA VAL A 120 -3.08 4.89 11.12
C VAL A 120 -4.12 6.00 10.97
N ALA A 121 -5.41 5.64 10.80
CA ALA A 121 -6.47 6.62 10.64
C ALA A 121 -6.53 7.64 11.79
N TYR A 122 -6.25 7.21 13.04
CA TYR A 122 -6.27 8.10 14.20
C TYR A 122 -5.21 9.23 14.14
N LEU A 123 -4.23 9.13 13.23
CA LEU A 123 -3.21 10.16 13.00
C LEU A 123 -3.65 11.25 12.02
N TYR A 124 -4.73 11.02 11.29
CA TYR A 124 -5.25 12.02 10.35
C TYR A 124 -6.01 13.11 11.09
N PRO A 125 -6.00 14.36 10.58
CA PRO A 125 -6.85 15.43 11.10
C PRO A 125 -8.34 15.06 11.08
N HIS A 126 -8.77 14.32 10.04
CA HIS A 126 -10.12 13.79 9.87
C HIS A 126 -10.07 12.26 9.68
N PRO A 127 -9.98 11.49 10.78
CA PRO A 127 -9.83 10.02 10.72
C PRO A 127 -10.92 9.32 9.91
N GLU A 128 -12.14 9.86 9.93
CA GLU A 128 -13.32 9.34 9.25
C GLU A 128 -13.20 9.41 7.72
N LEU A 129 -12.35 10.30 7.17
CA LEU A 129 -12.14 10.44 5.72
C LEU A 129 -11.11 9.46 5.16
N ARG A 130 -10.34 8.80 6.03
CA ARG A 130 -9.40 7.75 5.60
C ARG A 130 -10.14 6.45 5.35
N THR A 131 -10.19 6.00 4.10
CA THR A 131 -10.86 4.76 3.68
C THR A 131 -10.29 3.54 4.39
N ILE A 132 -11.12 2.79 5.15
CA ILE A 132 -10.81 1.52 5.79
C ILE A 132 -11.45 0.39 4.96
N GLY A 133 -10.71 -0.68 4.67
CA GLY A 133 -11.20 -1.80 3.86
C GLY A 133 -11.47 -3.06 4.67
N ASP A 134 -10.63 -3.34 5.62
CA ASP A 134 -10.59 -4.54 6.45
C ASP A 134 -10.15 -4.18 7.87
N ILE A 135 -10.40 -5.07 8.83
CA ILE A 135 -9.94 -4.97 10.20
C ILE A 135 -8.78 -5.95 10.35
N ASP A 136 -7.58 -5.40 10.56
CA ASP A 136 -6.35 -6.18 10.72
C ASP A 136 -6.00 -6.29 12.20
N ILE A 137 -5.96 -7.49 12.75
CA ILE A 137 -5.65 -7.73 14.18
C ILE A 137 -4.50 -8.71 14.30
N LEU A 138 -3.43 -8.29 14.96
CA LEU A 138 -2.30 -9.13 15.33
C LEU A 138 -2.62 -9.87 16.62
N VAL A 139 -2.39 -11.16 16.64
CA VAL A 139 -2.41 -12.04 17.83
C VAL A 139 -1.18 -12.94 17.79
N ASP A 140 -0.78 -13.51 18.94
CA ASP A 140 0.25 -14.52 18.97
C ASP A 140 -0.19 -15.80 18.23
N GLU A 141 0.76 -16.50 17.63
CA GLU A 141 0.49 -17.74 16.87
C GLU A 141 -0.28 -18.78 17.68
N GLU A 142 0.01 -18.90 18.98
CA GLU A 142 -0.64 -19.82 19.90
C GLU A 142 -2.10 -19.47 20.19
N ASN A 143 -2.46 -18.19 20.09
CA ASN A 143 -3.82 -17.68 20.33
C ASN A 143 -4.67 -17.60 19.05
N LEU A 144 -4.05 -17.78 17.86
CA LEU A 144 -4.74 -17.56 16.58
C LEU A 144 -5.96 -18.45 16.38
N ASP A 145 -5.86 -19.73 16.72
CA ASP A 145 -6.96 -20.69 16.56
C ASP A 145 -8.13 -20.36 17.51
N GLU A 146 -7.84 -19.96 18.73
CA GLU A 146 -8.85 -19.57 19.72
C GLU A 146 -9.53 -18.26 19.31
N ALA A 147 -8.77 -17.26 18.88
CA ALA A 147 -9.31 -16.01 18.35
C ALA A 147 -10.25 -16.26 17.16
N CYS A 148 -9.84 -17.11 16.22
CA CYS A 148 -10.68 -17.47 15.09
C CYS A 148 -11.96 -18.22 15.51
N LYS A 149 -11.89 -19.12 16.48
CA LYS A 149 -13.07 -19.82 17.02
C LYS A 149 -14.03 -18.86 17.71
N ALA A 150 -13.52 -17.91 18.49
CA ALA A 150 -14.33 -16.87 19.13
C ALA A 150 -15.10 -16.04 18.09
N LEU A 151 -14.42 -15.59 17.02
CA LEU A 151 -15.09 -14.86 15.94
C LEU A 151 -16.10 -15.73 15.19
N GLN A 152 -15.81 -17.02 14.97
CA GLN A 152 -16.76 -17.94 14.33
C GLN A 152 -18.01 -18.15 15.17
N ALA A 153 -17.87 -18.28 16.49
CA ALA A 153 -19.01 -18.38 17.42
C ALA A 153 -19.88 -17.11 17.38
N ASP A 154 -19.27 -15.96 17.07
CA ASP A 154 -19.95 -14.67 16.88
C ASP A 154 -20.50 -14.48 15.44
N GLY A 155 -20.42 -15.48 14.59
CA GLY A 155 -21.03 -15.52 13.26
C GLY A 155 -20.12 -15.10 12.09
N PHE A 156 -18.80 -14.97 12.31
CA PHE A 156 -17.87 -14.82 11.21
C PHE A 156 -17.60 -16.17 10.53
N ALA A 157 -17.60 -16.20 9.21
CA ALA A 157 -17.26 -17.39 8.42
C ALA A 157 -15.80 -17.31 7.94
N PRO A 158 -15.04 -18.42 8.03
CA PRO A 158 -13.72 -18.48 7.41
C PRO A 158 -13.83 -18.27 5.90
N SER A 159 -12.94 -17.46 5.33
CA SER A 159 -12.90 -17.16 3.89
C SER A 159 -11.67 -17.77 3.22
N TYR A 160 -10.48 -17.31 3.56
CA TYR A 160 -9.24 -17.86 3.04
C TYR A 160 -8.11 -17.78 4.07
N THR A 161 -7.06 -18.56 3.85
CA THR A 161 -5.84 -18.57 4.66
C THR A 161 -4.66 -18.13 3.82
N ALA A 162 -3.89 -17.16 4.34
CA ALA A 162 -2.60 -16.77 3.81
C ALA A 162 -1.48 -17.13 4.81
N GLU A 163 -0.23 -17.00 4.38
CA GLU A 163 0.90 -17.29 5.25
C GLU A 163 0.90 -16.48 6.56
N LYS A 164 0.52 -15.21 6.48
CA LYS A 164 0.57 -14.27 7.62
C LYS A 164 -0.73 -14.15 8.40
N HIS A 165 -1.90 -14.54 7.84
CA HIS A 165 -3.21 -14.35 8.46
C HIS A 165 -4.25 -15.39 8.05
N LEU A 166 -5.29 -15.49 8.86
CA LEU A 166 -6.57 -16.11 8.53
C LEU A 166 -7.59 -14.99 8.29
N CYS A 167 -8.34 -15.10 7.20
CA CYS A 167 -9.36 -14.14 6.85
C CYS A 167 -10.76 -14.69 7.20
N LEU A 168 -11.54 -13.88 7.91
CA LEU A 168 -12.92 -14.19 8.27
C LEU A 168 -13.84 -13.07 7.75
N GLN A 169 -15.10 -13.40 7.50
CA GLN A 169 -16.07 -12.45 6.95
C GLN A 169 -17.43 -12.60 7.64
N LYS A 170 -18.06 -11.45 7.93
CA LYS A 170 -19.44 -11.36 8.39
C LYS A 170 -20.15 -10.22 7.66
N GLY A 171 -21.07 -10.55 6.76
CA GLY A 171 -21.69 -9.54 5.88
C GLY A 171 -20.64 -8.81 5.02
N ALA A 172 -20.57 -7.50 5.15
CA ALA A 172 -19.59 -6.66 4.46
C ALA A 172 -18.25 -6.50 5.21
N VAL A 173 -18.16 -6.96 6.44
CA VAL A 173 -16.97 -6.82 7.31
C VAL A 173 -15.99 -7.96 7.03
N TRP A 174 -14.75 -7.58 6.74
CA TRP A 174 -13.62 -8.49 6.58
C TRP A 174 -12.64 -8.29 7.73
N VAL A 175 -12.20 -9.40 8.32
CA VAL A 175 -11.24 -9.41 9.42
C VAL A 175 -10.07 -10.29 9.02
N GLU A 176 -8.85 -9.74 9.08
CA GLU A 176 -7.61 -10.47 8.92
C GLU A 176 -6.97 -10.70 10.30
N MET A 177 -7.05 -11.94 10.80
CA MET A 177 -6.38 -12.33 12.05
C MET A 177 -4.94 -12.69 11.73
N HIS A 178 -4.02 -11.79 12.04
CA HIS A 178 -2.60 -11.90 11.74
C HIS A 178 -1.85 -12.64 12.85
N ARG A 179 -0.98 -13.59 12.44
CA ARG A 179 0.04 -14.22 13.31
C ARG A 179 1.41 -13.55 13.16
N MET A 180 1.57 -12.70 12.18
CA MET A 180 2.76 -11.88 11.94
C MET A 180 2.38 -10.62 11.16
N VAL A 181 3.12 -9.55 11.38
CA VAL A 181 2.81 -8.24 10.77
C VAL A 181 3.00 -8.24 9.24
N SER A 182 3.95 -9.03 8.73
CA SER A 182 4.23 -9.17 7.30
C SER A 182 4.96 -10.47 7.00
N VAL A 183 5.07 -10.85 5.72
CA VAL A 183 5.95 -11.93 5.26
C VAL A 183 7.31 -11.32 4.93
N PHE A 184 8.35 -11.85 5.54
CA PHE A 184 9.71 -11.37 5.37
C PHE A 184 10.55 -12.32 4.49
N PRO A 185 11.50 -11.79 3.68
CA PRO A 185 12.38 -12.64 2.87
C PRO A 185 13.37 -13.42 3.73
N GLU A 186 13.89 -14.52 3.19
CA GLU A 186 14.89 -15.39 3.83
C GLU A 186 16.33 -14.82 3.80
N SER A 187 16.48 -13.49 3.66
CA SER A 187 17.76 -12.80 3.81
C SER A 187 18.12 -12.66 5.31
N GLU A 188 19.35 -12.29 5.59
CA GLU A 188 19.79 -12.02 6.98
C GLU A 188 18.93 -10.93 7.65
N LYS A 189 18.76 -9.79 6.97
CA LYS A 189 17.94 -8.67 7.46
C LYS A 189 16.46 -9.04 7.55
N GLY A 190 15.92 -9.83 6.59
CA GLY A 190 14.54 -10.30 6.67
C GLY A 190 14.29 -11.23 7.86
N ARG A 191 15.21 -12.16 8.15
CA ARG A 191 15.13 -12.99 9.36
C ARG A 191 15.27 -12.17 10.64
N PHE A 192 16.17 -11.19 10.65
CA PHE A 192 16.30 -10.27 11.78
C PHE A 192 15.00 -9.49 12.03
N THR A 193 14.37 -8.94 10.97
CA THR A 193 13.09 -8.21 11.07
C THR A 193 11.99 -9.12 11.57
N LYS A 194 11.90 -10.37 11.05
CA LYS A 194 10.94 -11.36 11.52
C LYS A 194 11.10 -11.64 13.02
N GLN A 195 12.33 -11.82 13.49
CA GLN A 195 12.62 -12.05 14.90
C GLN A 195 12.28 -10.84 15.77
N THR A 196 12.63 -9.62 15.31
CA THR A 196 12.28 -8.37 16.02
C THR A 196 10.75 -8.23 16.13
N MET A 197 10.01 -8.47 15.06
CA MET A 197 8.56 -8.31 15.05
C MET A 197 7.79 -9.47 15.70
N ALA A 198 8.44 -10.58 16.05
CA ALA A 198 7.85 -11.64 16.87
C ALA A 198 7.51 -11.17 18.29
N ASP A 199 8.19 -10.14 18.77
CA ASP A 199 7.97 -9.53 20.09
C ASP A 199 7.01 -8.32 20.08
N ALA A 200 6.36 -8.07 18.95
CA ALA A 200 5.60 -6.83 18.70
C ALA A 200 4.45 -6.60 19.70
N LEU A 201 3.77 -7.65 20.16
CA LEU A 201 2.67 -7.54 21.13
C LEU A 201 3.10 -7.10 22.54
N HIS A 202 4.41 -7.12 22.87
CA HIS A 202 4.95 -6.51 24.07
C HIS A 202 5.18 -4.99 23.93
N HIS A 203 5.05 -4.45 22.72
CA HIS A 203 5.28 -3.04 22.39
C HIS A 203 4.01 -2.39 21.86
N ILE A 204 2.98 -2.33 22.72
CA ILE A 204 1.66 -1.76 22.39
C ILE A 204 1.42 -0.46 23.13
N GLN A 205 0.53 0.36 22.56
CA GLN A 205 -0.06 1.54 23.16
C GLN A 205 -1.56 1.56 22.88
N THR A 206 -2.31 2.38 23.62
CA THR A 206 -3.72 2.60 23.34
C THR A 206 -3.91 3.84 22.50
N ALA A 207 -4.61 3.73 21.39
CA ALA A 207 -5.11 4.84 20.58
C ALA A 207 -6.62 5.00 20.76
N GLU A 208 -7.17 6.15 20.34
CA GLU A 208 -8.59 6.47 20.46
C GLU A 208 -9.08 7.24 19.22
N ILE A 209 -10.23 6.83 18.68
CA ILE A 209 -11.00 7.56 17.66
C ILE A 209 -12.46 7.61 18.16
N ASP A 210 -13.07 8.79 18.22
CA ASP A 210 -14.48 8.97 18.62
C ASP A 210 -14.85 8.22 19.90
N SER A 211 -14.00 8.31 20.93
CA SER A 211 -14.13 7.62 22.22
C SER A 211 -14.01 6.08 22.14
N VAL A 212 -13.68 5.51 20.99
CA VAL A 212 -13.36 4.08 20.84
C VAL A 212 -11.88 3.87 21.03
N ARG A 213 -11.51 3.21 22.13
CA ARG A 213 -10.12 2.85 22.45
C ARG A 213 -9.75 1.51 21.84
N PHE A 214 -8.52 1.40 21.37
CA PHE A 214 -7.99 0.15 20.82
C PHE A 214 -6.47 0.03 21.04
N PRO A 215 -5.97 -1.20 21.25
CA PRO A 215 -4.53 -1.46 21.32
C PRO A 215 -3.92 -1.42 19.93
N MET A 216 -2.73 -0.82 19.79
CA MET A 216 -1.94 -0.80 18.58
C MET A 216 -0.45 -0.88 18.89
N LEU A 217 0.38 -1.14 17.90
CA LEU A 217 1.84 -1.11 18.09
C LEU A 217 2.33 0.29 18.40
N SER A 218 3.42 0.42 19.16
CA SER A 218 4.00 1.68 19.59
C SER A 218 5.37 1.95 18.93
N GLY A 219 5.73 3.23 18.81
CA GLY A 219 7.07 3.68 18.42
C GLY A 219 7.65 2.97 17.19
N ALA A 220 8.85 2.44 17.31
CA ALA A 220 9.58 1.76 16.23
C ALA A 220 8.83 0.53 15.67
N TYR A 221 8.04 -0.18 16.49
CA TYR A 221 7.27 -1.34 16.03
C TYR A 221 6.14 -0.95 15.09
N GLN A 222 5.44 0.16 15.34
CA GLN A 222 4.45 0.71 14.42
C GLN A 222 5.09 1.15 13.11
N ILE A 223 6.24 1.82 13.16
CA ILE A 223 7.00 2.27 11.99
C ILE A 223 7.43 1.07 11.14
N ILE A 224 8.03 0.04 11.75
CA ILE A 224 8.48 -1.17 11.04
C ILE A 224 7.29 -1.94 10.44
N ALA A 225 6.20 -2.10 11.19
CA ALA A 225 5.00 -2.80 10.71
C ALA A 225 4.41 -2.12 9.47
N LEU A 226 4.29 -0.78 9.49
CA LEU A 226 3.77 -0.02 8.36
C LEU A 226 4.70 -0.10 7.15
N LEU A 227 6.02 0.09 7.34
CA LEU A 227 7.01 -0.01 6.26
C LEU A 227 7.05 -1.41 5.65
N ALA A 228 7.04 -2.47 6.48
CA ALA A 228 7.04 -3.84 5.99
C ALA A 228 5.76 -4.17 5.19
N HIS A 229 4.62 -3.64 5.63
CA HIS A 229 3.38 -3.76 4.89
C HIS A 229 3.44 -3.02 3.53
N MET A 230 3.92 -1.78 3.52
CA MET A 230 4.08 -0.98 2.30
C MET A 230 5.08 -1.65 1.35
N GLU A 231 6.21 -2.15 1.87
CA GLU A 231 7.22 -2.87 1.08
C GLU A 231 6.63 -4.13 0.44
N GLN A 232 5.89 -4.95 1.18
CA GLN A 232 5.24 -6.15 0.65
C GLN A 232 4.31 -5.81 -0.53
N HIS A 233 3.55 -4.71 -0.42
CA HIS A 233 2.70 -4.26 -1.51
C HIS A 233 3.50 -3.68 -2.67
N LEU A 234 4.50 -2.86 -2.39
CA LEU A 234 5.40 -2.36 -3.41
C LEU A 234 6.04 -3.51 -4.20
N ALA A 235 6.44 -4.58 -3.52
CA ALA A 235 7.01 -5.77 -4.14
C ALA A 235 6.04 -6.54 -5.03
N THR A 236 4.74 -6.49 -4.77
CA THR A 236 3.74 -7.37 -5.40
C THR A 236 2.74 -6.65 -6.30
N SER A 237 1.98 -5.73 -5.75
CA SER A 237 0.82 -5.08 -6.40
C SER A 237 1.00 -3.57 -6.61
N GLY A 238 2.07 -2.99 -6.09
CA GLY A 238 2.28 -1.56 -6.01
C GLY A 238 1.64 -0.92 -4.78
N ILE A 239 2.05 0.30 -4.49
CA ILE A 239 1.44 1.17 -3.47
C ILE A 239 0.80 2.37 -4.14
N GLY A 240 -0.21 2.97 -3.50
CA GLY A 240 -0.89 4.15 -3.98
C GLY A 240 -0.73 5.36 -3.06
N LEU A 241 -1.31 6.49 -3.45
CA LEU A 241 -1.24 7.72 -2.64
C LEU A 241 -1.84 7.54 -1.24
N ARG A 242 -2.81 6.64 -1.04
CA ARG A 242 -3.32 6.35 0.30
C ARG A 242 -2.21 5.87 1.23
N GLN A 243 -1.34 4.96 0.79
CA GLN A 243 -0.21 4.49 1.60
C GLN A 243 0.85 5.58 1.79
N VAL A 244 1.03 6.47 0.83
CA VAL A 244 1.90 7.64 0.98
C VAL A 244 1.33 8.59 2.04
N CYS A 245 0.01 8.84 2.03
CA CYS A 245 -0.66 9.61 3.07
C CYS A 245 -0.57 8.93 4.45
N ASP A 246 -0.76 7.61 4.52
CA ASP A 246 -0.56 6.84 5.75
C ASP A 246 0.86 7.00 6.31
N TRP A 247 1.86 6.99 5.44
CA TRP A 247 3.25 7.18 5.83
C TRP A 247 3.54 8.60 6.32
N VAL A 248 3.06 9.62 5.62
CA VAL A 248 3.32 11.01 5.99
C VAL A 248 2.74 11.38 7.36
N VAL A 249 1.50 10.97 7.67
CA VAL A 249 0.89 11.22 8.98
C VAL A 249 1.61 10.42 10.09
N THR A 250 2.12 9.23 9.78
CA THR A 250 2.89 8.43 10.71
C THR A 250 4.25 9.08 11.03
N VAL A 251 4.97 9.56 10.02
CA VAL A 251 6.27 10.25 10.23
C VAL A 251 6.08 11.54 11.00
N ASP A 252 5.03 12.30 10.72
CA ASP A 252 4.77 13.55 11.42
C ASP A 252 4.42 13.31 12.90
N ALA A 253 3.49 12.40 13.16
CA ALA A 253 3.03 12.09 14.51
C ALA A 253 4.10 11.38 15.37
N LEU A 254 4.94 10.55 14.76
CA LEU A 254 6.02 9.81 15.42
C LEU A 254 7.40 10.42 15.19
N ARG A 255 7.48 11.72 14.89
CA ARG A 255 8.72 12.43 14.55
C ARG A 255 9.84 12.18 15.57
N ASP A 256 9.53 12.24 16.84
CA ASP A 256 10.48 12.04 17.93
C ASP A 256 10.93 10.56 18.09
N CYS A 257 10.16 9.63 17.51
CA CYS A 257 10.54 8.21 17.49
C CYS A 257 11.59 7.89 16.41
N PHE A 258 11.88 8.79 15.47
CA PHE A 258 12.94 8.61 14.47
C PHE A 258 14.31 9.05 15.03
N ASP A 259 14.64 8.56 16.21
CA ASP A 259 15.92 8.74 16.87
C ASP A 259 17.03 7.82 16.33
N GLY A 260 18.24 7.94 16.89
CA GLY A 260 19.39 7.13 16.46
C GLY A 260 19.18 5.62 16.63
N GLU A 261 18.43 5.19 17.66
CA GLU A 261 18.14 3.77 17.91
C GLU A 261 17.17 3.21 16.89
N THR A 262 16.09 3.92 16.63
CA THR A 262 15.09 3.53 15.61
C THR A 262 15.69 3.53 14.21
N LEU A 263 16.50 4.53 13.85
CA LEU A 263 17.17 4.56 12.55
C LEU A 263 18.17 3.41 12.40
N ALA A 264 18.94 3.09 13.44
CA ALA A 264 19.83 1.92 13.45
C ALA A 264 19.03 0.59 13.35
N LEU A 265 17.88 0.51 14.02
CA LEU A 265 16.98 -0.65 13.91
C LEU A 265 16.43 -0.81 12.49
N LEU A 266 15.98 0.28 11.85
CA LEU A 266 15.52 0.28 10.45
C LEU A 266 16.64 -0.15 9.49
N GLU A 267 17.90 0.27 9.73
CA GLU A 267 19.04 -0.17 8.93
C GLU A 267 19.29 -1.68 9.09
N ARG A 268 19.23 -2.20 10.31
CA ARG A 268 19.35 -3.64 10.60
C ARG A 268 18.21 -4.45 9.99
N CYS A 269 17.00 -3.88 9.96
CA CYS A 269 15.85 -4.46 9.28
C CYS A 269 15.94 -4.38 7.74
N GLY A 270 16.86 -3.55 7.19
CA GLY A 270 16.94 -3.31 5.74
C GLY A 270 15.81 -2.47 5.18
N LEU A 271 15.21 -1.62 6.00
CA LEU A 271 14.08 -0.75 5.66
C LEU A 271 14.44 0.74 5.65
N LEU A 272 15.63 1.13 6.15
CA LEU A 272 16.01 2.55 6.31
C LEU A 272 16.01 3.30 4.97
N GLN A 273 16.59 2.71 3.91
CA GLN A 273 16.64 3.38 2.61
C GLN A 273 15.23 3.61 2.02
N PHE A 274 14.33 2.64 2.19
CA PHE A 274 12.94 2.80 1.80
C PHE A 274 12.23 3.88 2.62
N ALA A 275 12.43 3.89 3.94
CA ALA A 275 11.91 4.95 4.81
C ALA A 275 12.40 6.34 4.37
N LYS A 276 13.71 6.50 4.07
CA LYS A 276 14.29 7.77 3.59
C LYS A 276 13.63 8.25 2.30
N ILE A 277 13.48 7.36 1.30
CA ILE A 277 12.90 7.71 0.00
C ILE A 277 11.43 8.10 0.17
N MET A 278 10.64 7.33 0.94
CA MET A 278 9.23 7.61 1.18
C MET A 278 9.04 8.91 1.95
N THR A 279 9.86 9.16 2.97
CA THR A 279 9.78 10.41 3.75
C THR A 279 10.20 11.61 2.93
N ARG A 280 11.28 11.52 2.13
CA ARG A 280 11.70 12.58 1.23
C ARG A 280 10.65 12.88 0.15
N LEU A 281 9.90 11.86 -0.31
CA LEU A 281 8.76 12.03 -1.20
C LEU A 281 7.67 12.87 -0.51
N CYS A 282 7.36 12.58 0.75
CA CYS A 282 6.39 13.33 1.53
C CYS A 282 6.84 14.78 1.78
N GLU A 283 8.12 15.01 2.06
CA GLU A 283 8.69 16.37 2.18
C GLU A 283 8.54 17.16 0.88
N LYS A 284 8.86 16.54 -0.25
CA LYS A 284 8.88 17.19 -1.55
C LYS A 284 7.48 17.49 -2.11
N TYR A 285 6.51 16.61 -1.84
CA TYR A 285 5.23 16.63 -2.56
C TYR A 285 3.99 16.77 -1.66
N LEU A 286 4.09 16.50 -0.36
CA LEU A 286 2.96 16.57 0.57
C LEU A 286 3.17 17.58 1.71
N GLY A 287 4.26 18.35 1.68
CA GLY A 287 4.47 19.44 2.64
C GLY A 287 4.95 18.99 4.02
N LEU A 288 5.40 17.72 4.18
CA LEU A 288 6.02 17.28 5.43
C LEU A 288 7.23 18.16 5.75
N PRO A 289 7.35 18.73 6.96
CA PRO A 289 8.55 19.47 7.36
C PRO A 289 9.81 18.59 7.26
N PRO A 290 10.94 19.15 6.79
CA PRO A 290 12.17 18.38 6.55
C PRO A 290 12.62 17.56 7.77
N CYS A 291 13.09 16.34 7.53
CA CYS A 291 13.68 15.45 8.50
C CYS A 291 15.19 15.35 8.25
N SER A 292 16.01 15.55 9.28
CA SER A 292 17.48 15.54 9.12
C SER A 292 18.04 14.22 8.59
N TRP A 293 17.38 13.11 8.89
CA TRP A 293 17.80 11.76 8.51
C TRP A 293 17.48 11.39 7.05
N THR A 294 16.79 12.26 6.29
CA THR A 294 16.47 12.07 4.87
C THR A 294 17.39 12.83 3.92
N ALA A 295 18.31 13.64 4.44
CA ALA A 295 19.12 14.59 3.66
C ALA A 295 19.97 13.94 2.55
N ASP A 296 20.34 12.67 2.69
CA ASP A 296 21.11 11.87 1.71
C ASP A 296 20.22 11.09 0.72
N ALA A 297 18.89 11.21 0.80
CA ALA A 297 17.99 10.54 -0.13
C ALA A 297 18.10 11.17 -1.54
N SER A 298 18.22 10.32 -2.56
CA SER A 298 18.35 10.76 -3.95
C SER A 298 17.03 11.30 -4.49
N ASP A 299 17.00 12.57 -4.93
CA ASP A 299 15.81 13.16 -5.57
C ASP A 299 15.37 12.40 -6.82
N ALA A 300 16.31 11.81 -7.58
CA ALA A 300 15.98 10.99 -8.74
C ALA A 300 15.23 9.70 -8.35
N LEU A 301 15.57 9.08 -7.21
CA LEU A 301 14.85 7.93 -6.68
C LEU A 301 13.49 8.32 -6.11
N VAL A 302 13.38 9.50 -5.51
CA VAL A 302 12.11 10.06 -5.01
C VAL A 302 11.13 10.28 -6.17
N ASP A 303 11.58 10.89 -7.27
CA ASP A 303 10.76 11.13 -8.45
C ASP A 303 10.36 9.81 -9.15
N ALA A 304 11.29 8.84 -9.20
CA ALA A 304 10.99 7.51 -9.72
C ALA A 304 9.97 6.76 -8.83
N MET A 305 10.05 6.92 -7.50
CA MET A 305 9.09 6.35 -6.56
C MET A 305 7.71 6.98 -6.75
N LEU A 306 7.60 8.30 -6.86
CA LEU A 306 6.31 8.95 -7.14
C LEU A 306 5.72 8.43 -8.45
N SER A 307 6.52 8.31 -9.51
CA SER A 307 6.07 7.73 -10.78
C SER A 307 5.55 6.30 -10.60
N ASP A 308 6.25 5.46 -9.84
CA ASP A 308 5.83 4.08 -9.53
C ASP A 308 4.50 4.04 -8.76
N VAL A 309 4.33 4.92 -7.77
CA VAL A 309 3.09 5.09 -6.99
C VAL A 309 1.92 5.45 -7.90
N LEU A 310 2.08 6.46 -8.77
CA LEU A 310 1.03 6.93 -9.66
C LEU A 310 0.63 5.91 -10.73
N GLU A 311 1.55 5.06 -11.18
CA GLU A 311 1.26 3.96 -12.10
C GLU A 311 0.64 2.75 -11.41
N GLY A 312 0.98 2.50 -10.14
CA GLY A 312 0.55 1.34 -9.36
C GLY A 312 -0.91 1.39 -8.95
N GLY A 313 -1.38 2.57 -8.53
CA GLY A 313 -2.71 2.70 -7.92
C GLY A 313 -2.83 1.94 -6.61
N ASN A 314 -4.06 1.88 -6.05
CA ASN A 314 -4.30 1.21 -4.77
C ASN A 314 -4.80 -0.23 -4.96
N PHE A 315 -3.90 -1.22 -5.05
CA PHE A 315 -4.13 -2.69 -5.00
C PHE A 315 -5.19 -3.30 -5.94
N GLN A 316 -5.89 -2.54 -6.74
CA GLN A 316 -6.94 -3.07 -7.59
C GLN A 316 -6.41 -3.24 -9.00
N ALA A 317 -6.17 -4.49 -9.41
CA ALA A 317 -5.70 -4.85 -10.75
C ALA A 317 -6.55 -4.25 -11.89
N GLN A 318 -7.82 -3.90 -11.62
CA GLN A 318 -8.70 -3.24 -12.60
C GLN A 318 -8.33 -1.78 -12.86
N TYR A 319 -7.62 -1.12 -11.93
CA TYR A 319 -7.17 0.27 -12.04
C TYR A 319 -5.66 0.38 -12.28
N ALA A 320 -4.90 -0.71 -12.10
CA ALA A 320 -3.46 -0.69 -12.34
C ALA A 320 -3.16 -0.36 -13.80
N LYS A 321 -2.37 0.68 -14.01
CA LYS A 321 -1.90 1.08 -15.34
C LYS A 321 -0.85 0.11 -15.89
N ARG A 322 -0.30 -0.82 -15.05
CA ARG A 322 0.85 -1.70 -15.36
C ARG A 322 0.71 -3.18 -14.95
N PRO A 323 -0.42 -3.86 -15.15
CA PRO A 323 -0.65 -5.20 -14.59
C PRO A 323 0.35 -6.27 -15.06
N LEU A 324 1.00 -6.09 -16.22
CA LEU A 324 2.01 -7.01 -16.73
C LEU A 324 3.40 -6.69 -16.19
N ALA A 325 3.72 -5.43 -15.92
CA ALA A 325 5.00 -5.04 -15.33
C ALA A 325 5.17 -5.67 -13.93
N ASP A 326 4.11 -5.65 -13.11
CA ASP A 326 4.12 -6.26 -11.77
C ASP A 326 4.35 -7.78 -11.82
N VAL A 327 3.79 -8.48 -12.82
CA VAL A 327 4.06 -9.91 -13.07
C VAL A 327 5.50 -10.18 -13.47
N LEU A 328 6.13 -9.25 -14.19
CA LEU A 328 7.50 -9.39 -14.68
C LEU A 328 8.56 -8.92 -13.68
N THR A 329 8.17 -8.21 -12.62
CA THR A 329 9.07 -7.72 -11.58
C THR A 329 8.89 -8.59 -10.32
N ASP A 330 9.97 -9.14 -9.78
CA ASP A 330 9.98 -9.82 -8.50
C ASP A 330 10.99 -9.13 -7.58
N ALA A 331 10.48 -8.36 -6.63
CA ALA A 331 11.31 -7.52 -5.77
C ALA A 331 12.26 -8.32 -4.89
N TYR A 332 11.84 -9.49 -4.39
CA TYR A 332 12.70 -10.31 -3.53
C TYR A 332 13.88 -10.94 -4.29
N ASP A 333 13.70 -11.20 -5.60
CA ASP A 333 14.79 -11.69 -6.45
C ASP A 333 15.68 -10.53 -6.96
N VAL A 334 15.12 -9.33 -7.06
CA VAL A 334 15.88 -8.10 -7.37
C VAL A 334 16.86 -7.77 -6.24
N ALA A 335 16.48 -8.03 -4.99
CA ALA A 335 17.34 -7.91 -3.82
C ALA A 335 18.48 -8.95 -3.79
N GLY A 336 18.38 -10.05 -4.53
CA GLY A 336 19.42 -11.09 -4.65
C GLY A 336 20.55 -10.75 -5.63
N LYS A 337 21.69 -11.45 -5.51
CA LYS A 337 22.94 -11.22 -6.27
C LYS A 337 22.85 -11.69 -7.75
N GLY A 338 21.86 -11.30 -8.54
CA GLY A 338 21.84 -11.75 -9.93
C GLY A 338 21.02 -10.87 -10.87
N LYS A 339 21.40 -10.81 -12.16
CA LYS A 339 20.52 -10.27 -13.20
C LYS A 339 19.26 -11.14 -13.25
N THR A 340 18.12 -10.60 -12.87
CA THR A 340 16.85 -11.29 -13.00
C THR A 340 16.46 -11.36 -14.47
N SER A 341 16.07 -12.54 -14.93
CA SER A 341 15.52 -12.72 -16.27
C SER A 341 14.00 -12.55 -16.18
N LEU A 342 13.42 -11.65 -16.98
CA LEU A 342 11.96 -11.51 -17.13
C LEU A 342 11.27 -12.87 -17.33
N PHE A 343 11.93 -13.79 -18.03
CA PHE A 343 11.47 -15.15 -18.23
C PHE A 343 11.43 -15.94 -16.90
N ARG A 344 12.42 -15.80 -16.04
CA ARG A 344 12.46 -16.46 -14.72
C ARG A 344 11.33 -15.95 -13.83
N ASN A 345 11.10 -14.64 -13.82
CA ASN A 345 10.01 -14.02 -13.07
C ASN A 345 8.64 -14.48 -13.58
N TYR A 346 8.47 -14.57 -14.91
CA TYR A 346 7.26 -15.13 -15.49
C TYR A 346 7.02 -16.60 -15.10
N ILE A 347 8.06 -17.45 -15.11
CA ILE A 347 7.96 -18.85 -14.64
C ILE A 347 7.60 -18.92 -13.15
N ARG A 348 8.11 -18.01 -12.33
CA ARG A 348 7.78 -17.94 -10.91
C ARG A 348 6.33 -17.52 -10.70
N TYR A 349 5.88 -16.50 -11.43
CA TYR A 349 4.47 -16.12 -11.47
C TYR A 349 3.57 -17.30 -11.86
N LEU A 350 3.91 -18.04 -12.92
CA LEU A 350 3.16 -19.24 -13.32
C LEU A 350 3.07 -20.27 -12.21
N LYS A 351 4.16 -20.54 -11.50
CA LYS A 351 4.16 -21.47 -10.37
C LYS A 351 3.22 -21.01 -9.25
N LYS A 352 3.26 -19.72 -8.91
CA LYS A 352 2.37 -19.12 -7.90
C LYS A 352 0.91 -19.19 -8.37
N TYR A 353 0.64 -18.81 -9.60
CA TYR A 353 -0.69 -18.87 -10.20
C TYR A 353 -1.28 -20.28 -10.16
N LEU A 354 -0.51 -21.31 -10.58
CA LEU A 354 -0.95 -22.71 -10.58
C LEU A 354 -1.23 -23.22 -9.18
N ARG A 355 -0.42 -22.86 -8.20
CA ARG A 355 -0.65 -23.27 -6.80
C ARG A 355 -1.93 -22.70 -6.23
N GLN A 356 -2.27 -21.45 -6.58
CA GLN A 356 -3.41 -20.73 -6.03
C GLN A 356 -4.72 -21.03 -6.78
N ASN A 357 -4.67 -21.12 -8.12
CA ASN A 357 -5.87 -21.16 -8.95
C ASN A 357 -6.15 -22.53 -9.57
N GLU A 358 -5.11 -23.38 -9.68
CA GLU A 358 -5.20 -24.70 -10.33
C GLU A 358 -4.49 -25.75 -9.45
N PRO A 359 -5.02 -26.07 -8.25
CA PRO A 359 -4.36 -26.98 -7.30
C PRO A 359 -4.06 -28.38 -7.85
N TRP A 360 -4.80 -28.80 -8.88
CA TRP A 360 -4.59 -30.08 -9.60
C TRP A 360 -3.38 -30.06 -10.54
N ALA A 361 -2.94 -28.87 -10.99
CA ALA A 361 -1.81 -28.68 -11.91
C ALA A 361 -0.47 -28.41 -11.20
N LYS A 362 -0.24 -28.99 -10.01
CA LYS A 362 0.97 -28.75 -9.19
C LYS A 362 2.26 -29.29 -9.82
N SER A 363 2.18 -30.25 -10.76
CA SER A 363 3.35 -30.80 -11.43
C SER A 363 4.06 -29.78 -12.33
N ARG A 364 5.41 -29.81 -12.36
CA ARG A 364 6.22 -28.97 -13.26
C ARG A 364 5.90 -29.20 -14.74
N LEU A 365 5.31 -30.32 -15.10
CA LEU A 365 4.89 -30.67 -16.47
C LEU A 365 3.82 -29.69 -17.01
N TRP A 366 3.02 -29.09 -16.15
CA TRP A 366 1.98 -28.14 -16.54
C TRP A 366 2.52 -26.73 -16.85
N LEU A 367 3.74 -26.39 -16.43
CA LEU A 367 4.32 -25.06 -16.66
C LEU A 367 4.39 -24.65 -18.14
N PRO A 368 4.86 -25.51 -19.09
CA PRO A 368 4.85 -25.15 -20.50
C PRO A 368 3.42 -24.95 -21.04
N VAL A 369 2.49 -25.81 -20.63
CA VAL A 369 1.08 -25.74 -21.08
C VAL A 369 0.45 -24.41 -20.64
N PHE A 370 0.52 -24.06 -19.36
CA PHE A 370 -0.03 -22.80 -18.85
C PHE A 370 0.80 -21.58 -19.29
N GLY A 371 2.09 -21.76 -19.53
CA GLY A 371 2.96 -20.73 -20.09
C GLY A 371 2.50 -20.24 -21.45
N VAL A 372 1.89 -21.09 -22.26
CA VAL A 372 1.29 -20.75 -23.56
C VAL A 372 -0.21 -20.43 -23.42
N PHE A 373 -0.93 -21.22 -22.64
CA PHE A 373 -2.39 -21.08 -22.48
C PHE A 373 -2.80 -19.72 -21.90
N LEU A 374 -2.13 -19.22 -20.87
CA LEU A 374 -2.51 -17.94 -20.25
C LEU A 374 -2.33 -16.74 -21.19
N PRO A 375 -1.22 -16.57 -21.92
CA PRO A 375 -1.10 -15.52 -22.93
C PRO A 375 -2.13 -15.63 -24.05
N VAL A 376 -2.39 -16.86 -24.56
CA VAL A 376 -3.40 -17.10 -25.61
C VAL A 376 -4.79 -16.74 -25.10
N ARG A 377 -5.18 -17.25 -23.92
CA ARG A 377 -6.47 -16.91 -23.29
C ARG A 377 -6.63 -15.41 -23.08
N TRP A 378 -5.54 -14.74 -22.70
CA TRP A 378 -5.56 -13.29 -22.56
C TRP A 378 -5.75 -12.60 -23.90
N GLY A 379 -5.03 -12.99 -24.96
CA GLY A 379 -5.15 -12.45 -26.32
C GLY A 379 -6.56 -12.60 -26.88
N VAL A 380 -7.18 -13.77 -26.71
CA VAL A 380 -8.58 -14.02 -27.10
C VAL A 380 -9.54 -13.07 -26.37
N ARG A 381 -9.33 -12.83 -25.07
CA ARG A 381 -10.16 -11.89 -24.29
C ARG A 381 -9.99 -10.43 -24.74
N VAL A 382 -8.80 -10.05 -25.20
CA VAL A 382 -8.55 -8.73 -25.80
C VAL A 382 -9.30 -8.60 -27.13
N LEU A 383 -9.19 -9.61 -28.01
CA LEU A 383 -9.90 -9.64 -29.30
C LEU A 383 -11.42 -9.58 -29.14
N LEU A 384 -11.95 -10.20 -28.09
CA LEU A 384 -13.39 -10.18 -27.76
C LEU A 384 -13.82 -8.89 -27.02
N GLY A 385 -12.96 -7.87 -26.91
CA GLY A 385 -13.26 -6.62 -26.21
C GLY A 385 -13.43 -6.75 -24.67
N LYS A 386 -13.17 -7.95 -24.12
CA LYS A 386 -13.32 -8.23 -22.68
C LYS A 386 -12.13 -7.78 -21.82
N ARG A 387 -11.03 -7.33 -22.44
CA ARG A 387 -9.84 -6.74 -21.79
C ARG A 387 -9.18 -5.71 -22.71
N LYS A 388 -8.55 -4.68 -22.10
CA LYS A 388 -7.77 -3.67 -22.81
C LYS A 388 -6.50 -4.29 -23.42
N GLN A 389 -6.08 -3.77 -24.58
CA GLN A 389 -4.78 -4.10 -25.17
C GLN A 389 -3.65 -3.64 -24.25
N ILE A 390 -2.64 -4.47 -24.08
CA ILE A 390 -1.40 -4.13 -23.34
C ILE A 390 -0.31 -3.92 -24.38
N ASN A 391 0.36 -2.78 -24.30
CA ASN A 391 1.59 -2.55 -25.05
C ASN A 391 2.74 -3.31 -24.37
N LEU A 392 3.15 -4.44 -24.96
CA LEU A 392 4.21 -5.29 -24.41
C LEU A 392 5.56 -4.56 -24.29
N VAL A 393 5.89 -3.70 -25.24
CA VAL A 393 7.15 -2.93 -25.19
C VAL A 393 7.15 -1.98 -24.02
N HIS A 394 6.01 -1.29 -23.81
CA HIS A 394 5.83 -0.42 -22.64
C HIS A 394 5.88 -1.22 -21.33
N ALA A 395 5.18 -2.35 -21.22
CA ALA A 395 5.16 -3.17 -20.01
C ALA A 395 6.56 -3.70 -19.64
N VAL A 396 7.38 -4.08 -20.63
CA VAL A 396 8.77 -4.51 -20.40
C VAL A 396 9.65 -3.32 -19.99
N GLY A 397 9.42 -2.13 -20.56
CA GLY A 397 10.11 -0.89 -20.16
C GLY A 397 9.84 -0.56 -18.70
N THR A 398 8.56 -0.46 -18.32
CA THR A 398 8.13 -0.21 -16.92
C THR A 398 8.67 -1.28 -15.95
N ALA A 399 8.65 -2.56 -16.33
CA ALA A 399 9.21 -3.63 -15.48
C ALA A 399 10.71 -3.44 -15.21
N ARG A 400 11.49 -2.98 -16.20
CA ARG A 400 12.94 -2.72 -16.05
C ARG A 400 13.21 -1.50 -15.17
N GLU A 401 12.45 -0.43 -15.35
CA GLU A 401 12.57 0.78 -14.53
C GLU A 401 12.23 0.47 -13.07
N ARG A 402 11.16 -0.29 -12.85
CA ARG A 402 10.77 -0.76 -11.54
C ARG A 402 11.81 -1.69 -10.92
N GLU A 403 12.37 -2.63 -11.69
CA GLU A 403 13.47 -3.48 -11.23
C GLU A 403 14.66 -2.64 -10.76
N LYS A 404 15.01 -1.58 -11.51
CA LYS A 404 16.08 -0.65 -11.14
C LYS A 404 15.76 0.07 -9.83
N LEU A 405 14.55 0.64 -9.70
CA LEU A 405 14.08 1.32 -8.50
C LEU A 405 14.16 0.41 -7.27
N LEU A 406 13.59 -0.79 -7.35
CA LEU A 406 13.58 -1.75 -6.25
C LEU A 406 15.00 -2.19 -5.84
N ARG A 407 15.91 -2.32 -6.81
CA ARG A 407 17.32 -2.66 -6.56
C ARG A 407 18.06 -1.53 -5.82
N GLU A 408 17.83 -0.27 -6.23
CA GLU A 408 18.45 0.90 -5.61
C GLU A 408 17.91 1.19 -4.19
N MET A 409 16.70 0.71 -3.87
CA MET A 409 16.16 0.77 -2.52
C MET A 409 16.78 -0.23 -1.54
N LYS A 410 17.56 -1.19 -2.02
CA LYS A 410 18.30 -2.17 -1.19
C LYS A 410 17.44 -2.85 -0.12
N LEU A 411 16.19 -3.18 -0.43
CA LEU A 411 15.25 -3.79 0.50
C LEU A 411 15.80 -5.12 1.05
N TYR A 412 15.92 -5.21 2.37
CA TYR A 412 16.44 -6.38 3.10
C TYR A 412 17.83 -6.89 2.66
N GLN A 413 18.68 -5.98 2.13
CA GLN A 413 20.07 -6.26 1.74
C GLN A 413 21.07 -5.84 2.81
#